data_6dc983956429d930c91d54e91da88e70
#
_entry.id   6dc983956429d930c91d54e91da88e70
#
_cell.length_a   1.000
_cell.length_b   1.000
_cell.length_c   1.000
_cell.angle_alpha   90.00
_cell.angle_beta   90.00
_cell.angle_gamma   90.00
#
_symmetry.space_group_name_H-M   'P 1'
#
loop_
_entity.id
_entity.type
_entity.pdbx_description
1 polymer ?
#
loop_
_entity_poly.entity_id
_entity_poly.type
_entity_poly.pdbx_seq_one_letter_code
_entity_poly.pdbx_strand_id
1 'polypeptide(L)'
;MMQQGLKSNWKQFWLLVVINAFVGSMVGLERSILSGLGENIFNINGKTALLSFIIAFGTSKALANLLMGKLTLYITRKQVLTIGWIVALPVPFLLMYAHSWSWIIAANILLGINQGLAWSATVIMKIDLVGEKNRGLAMGINEFAGYLAVGLAAYLAAAIAHEKGFAFYPFIPGIFFSVAGFLLTLFFIRDTTAFVHHEAKESRIPLLKNIWKASSYQHRNMGSVTINGLVNNLNDGIVWGLLPILLLQKNYSLPQIGLVAGMYPVVWGLGQLFTGKLGDIYCKKQLITGGMMLQAVALFVITVASAIWVSVLAMIILGLGTALVYPNFLTVIAENTHPNQRAQSMSIFRFWRDSGYVIGAVLSGIIADRFGINAAFFTVTLITLGAGVLAEVRMCCTTKLIWKSEVC
;
A
#
# COMPACT_ATOMS: atom_id res chain seq x y z
N MET A 1 2.38 -5.85 -34.59
CA MET A 1 3.51 -5.76 -33.64
C MET A 1 3.00 -5.37 -32.27
N MET A 2 3.42 -6.06 -31.22
CA MET A 2 3.11 -5.64 -29.83
C MET A 2 3.96 -4.42 -29.51
N GLN A 3 3.31 -3.26 -29.30
CA GLN A 3 4.00 -2.03 -28.96
C GLN A 3 3.72 -1.67 -27.51
N GLN A 4 4.76 -1.61 -26.69
CA GLN A 4 4.68 -1.05 -25.34
C GLN A 4 4.43 0.46 -25.41
N GLY A 5 3.76 1.01 -24.41
CA GLY A 5 3.49 2.43 -24.30
C GLY A 5 2.09 2.73 -23.77
N LEU A 6 1.99 3.81 -22.99
CA LEU A 6 0.73 4.22 -22.37
C LEU A 6 -0.34 4.55 -23.44
N LYS A 7 0.04 5.26 -24.50
CA LYS A 7 -0.88 5.62 -25.59
C LYS A 7 -1.36 4.40 -26.39
N SER A 8 -0.47 3.47 -26.68
CA SER A 8 -0.78 2.27 -27.47
C SER A 8 -1.71 1.31 -26.71
N ASN A 9 -1.61 1.28 -25.38
CA ASN A 9 -2.33 0.34 -24.52
C ASN A 9 -3.33 1.04 -23.58
N TRP A 10 -3.75 2.29 -23.87
CA TRP A 10 -4.52 3.12 -22.94
C TRP A 10 -5.83 2.45 -22.46
N LYS A 11 -6.54 1.71 -23.30
CA LYS A 11 -7.79 1.02 -22.91
C LYS A 11 -7.53 -0.03 -21.83
N GLN A 12 -6.54 -0.89 -22.03
CA GLN A 12 -6.17 -1.91 -21.04
C GLN A 12 -5.59 -1.29 -19.78
N PHE A 13 -4.82 -0.22 -19.91
CA PHE A 13 -4.26 0.50 -18.77
C PHE A 13 -5.37 1.07 -17.87
N TRP A 14 -6.35 1.78 -18.43
CA TRP A 14 -7.44 2.37 -17.64
C TRP A 14 -8.40 1.31 -17.08
N LEU A 15 -8.65 0.21 -17.80
CA LEU A 15 -9.39 -0.92 -17.23
C LEU A 15 -8.68 -1.48 -15.97
N LEU A 16 -7.38 -1.64 -16.01
CA LEU A 16 -6.60 -2.08 -14.85
C LEU A 16 -6.59 -1.01 -13.71
N VAL A 17 -6.69 0.28 -14.04
CA VAL A 17 -6.85 1.35 -13.05
C VAL A 17 -8.20 1.24 -12.35
N VAL A 18 -9.30 1.05 -13.10
CA VAL A 18 -10.65 0.85 -12.53
C VAL A 18 -10.72 -0.41 -11.67
N ILE A 19 -10.14 -1.51 -12.14
CA ILE A 19 -10.07 -2.76 -11.36
C ILE A 19 -9.30 -2.54 -10.06
N ASN A 20 -8.18 -1.80 -10.09
CA ASN A 20 -7.44 -1.47 -8.89
C ASN A 20 -8.24 -0.57 -7.93
N ALA A 21 -9.05 0.35 -8.46
CA ALA A 21 -9.98 1.13 -7.65
C ALA A 21 -11.01 0.23 -6.94
N PHE A 22 -11.55 -0.79 -7.60
CA PHE A 22 -12.45 -1.74 -6.93
C PHE A 22 -11.74 -2.56 -5.84
N VAL A 23 -10.47 -2.97 -6.05
CA VAL A 23 -9.67 -3.60 -4.99
C VAL A 23 -9.52 -2.66 -3.79
N GLY A 24 -9.24 -1.37 -4.04
CA GLY A 24 -9.18 -0.34 -3.01
C GLY A 24 -10.52 -0.15 -2.30
N SER A 25 -11.63 -0.09 -3.05
CA SER A 25 -12.97 0.07 -2.49
C SER A 25 -13.35 -1.07 -1.53
N MET A 26 -13.00 -2.31 -1.87
CA MET A 26 -13.24 -3.46 -0.97
C MET A 26 -12.57 -3.26 0.40
N VAL A 27 -11.34 -2.77 0.42
CA VAL A 27 -10.60 -2.45 1.66
C VAL A 27 -11.22 -1.25 2.38
N GLY A 28 -11.61 -0.22 1.62
CA GLY A 28 -12.20 1.01 2.16
C GLY A 28 -13.46 0.77 2.97
N LEU A 29 -14.34 -0.14 2.52
CA LEU A 29 -15.59 -0.45 3.22
C LEU A 29 -15.40 -0.87 4.68
N GLU A 30 -14.26 -1.47 5.01
CA GLU A 30 -13.98 -1.96 6.36
C GLU A 30 -13.31 -0.92 7.25
N ARG A 31 -12.47 -0.05 6.67
CA ARG A 31 -11.55 0.83 7.41
C ARG A 31 -12.24 1.77 8.40
N SER A 32 -13.42 2.28 8.08
CA SER A 32 -14.12 3.26 8.91
C SER A 32 -15.08 2.65 9.92
N ILE A 33 -15.47 1.38 9.75
CA ILE A 33 -16.61 0.84 10.49
C ILE A 33 -16.30 -0.40 11.33
N LEU A 34 -15.24 -1.18 11.04
CA LEU A 34 -14.99 -2.43 11.76
C LEU A 34 -14.67 -2.24 13.24
N SER A 35 -13.98 -1.18 13.62
CA SER A 35 -13.75 -0.89 15.05
C SER A 35 -15.06 -0.61 15.77
N GLY A 36 -15.94 0.22 15.19
CA GLY A 36 -17.26 0.49 15.73
C GLY A 36 -18.16 -0.75 15.77
N LEU A 37 -18.10 -1.61 14.74
CA LEU A 37 -18.78 -2.90 14.73
C LEU A 37 -18.31 -3.82 15.87
N GLY A 38 -16.97 -3.87 16.10
CA GLY A 38 -16.38 -4.66 17.18
C GLY A 38 -16.83 -4.21 18.56
N GLU A 39 -16.81 -2.91 18.81
CA GLU A 39 -17.21 -2.35 20.10
C GLU A 39 -18.71 -2.43 20.34
N ASN A 40 -19.53 -2.00 19.36
CA ASN A 40 -20.97 -1.83 19.57
C ASN A 40 -21.80 -3.11 19.39
N ILE A 41 -21.33 -4.07 18.55
CA ILE A 41 -22.08 -5.29 18.26
C ILE A 41 -21.44 -6.52 18.91
N PHE A 42 -20.11 -6.63 18.88
CA PHE A 42 -19.41 -7.79 19.41
C PHE A 42 -18.86 -7.58 20.83
N ASN A 43 -19.07 -6.39 21.43
CA ASN A 43 -18.66 -6.04 22.80
C ASN A 43 -17.14 -6.30 23.05
N ILE A 44 -16.31 -6.02 22.06
CA ILE A 44 -14.85 -6.23 22.16
C ILE A 44 -14.21 -5.02 22.82
N ASN A 45 -13.82 -5.17 24.10
CA ASN A 45 -13.24 -4.09 24.89
C ASN A 45 -11.71 -4.00 24.84
N GLY A 46 -11.03 -5.01 24.29
CA GLY A 46 -9.58 -5.07 24.21
C GLY A 46 -9.03 -4.49 22.91
N LYS A 47 -8.11 -3.52 22.98
CA LYS A 47 -7.49 -2.91 21.81
C LYS A 47 -6.75 -3.92 20.93
N THR A 48 -6.01 -4.85 21.53
CA THR A 48 -5.34 -5.93 20.79
C THR A 48 -6.34 -6.84 20.08
N ALA A 49 -7.49 -7.14 20.72
CA ALA A 49 -8.54 -7.93 20.08
C ALA A 49 -9.18 -7.20 18.90
N LEU A 50 -9.44 -5.90 19.03
CA LEU A 50 -9.91 -5.06 17.93
C LEU A 50 -8.92 -5.00 16.77
N LEU A 51 -7.62 -4.99 17.03
CA LEU A 51 -6.58 -4.96 15.99
C LEU A 51 -6.36 -6.31 15.30
N SER A 52 -6.95 -7.39 15.80
CA SER A 52 -6.77 -8.75 15.25
C SER A 52 -7.14 -8.88 13.78
N PHE A 53 -8.16 -8.15 13.31
CA PHE A 53 -8.53 -8.14 11.88
C PHE A 53 -7.44 -7.49 11.01
N ILE A 54 -6.76 -6.44 11.50
CA ILE A 54 -5.65 -5.79 10.79
C ILE A 54 -4.45 -6.74 10.70
N ILE A 55 -4.14 -7.45 11.79
CA ILE A 55 -3.05 -8.45 11.82
C ILE A 55 -3.37 -9.58 10.84
N ALA A 56 -4.61 -10.09 10.84
CA ALA A 56 -5.05 -11.15 9.94
C ALA A 56 -4.97 -10.71 8.47
N PHE A 57 -5.48 -9.51 8.16
CA PHE A 57 -5.39 -8.90 6.83
C PHE A 57 -3.94 -8.68 6.38
N GLY A 58 -3.11 -8.05 7.22
CA GLY A 58 -1.72 -7.73 6.88
C GLY A 58 -0.87 -8.98 6.66
N THR A 59 -1.02 -9.99 7.53
CA THR A 59 -0.31 -11.27 7.41
C THR A 59 -0.72 -12.01 6.14
N SER A 60 -2.02 -12.17 5.91
CA SER A 60 -2.52 -12.88 4.73
C SER A 60 -2.14 -12.15 3.42
N LYS A 61 -2.19 -10.83 3.42
CA LYS A 61 -1.75 -9.99 2.29
C LYS A 61 -0.25 -10.14 2.01
N ALA A 62 0.60 -10.11 3.04
CA ALA A 62 2.04 -10.29 2.88
C ALA A 62 2.36 -11.67 2.28
N LEU A 63 1.75 -12.73 2.81
CA LEU A 63 1.92 -14.09 2.30
C LEU A 63 1.38 -14.25 0.86
N ALA A 64 0.21 -13.68 0.57
CA ALA A 64 -0.39 -13.70 -0.77
C ALA A 64 0.50 -12.95 -1.79
N ASN A 65 1.10 -11.83 -1.41
CA ASN A 65 2.08 -11.12 -2.23
C ASN A 65 3.29 -12.02 -2.56
N LEU A 66 3.81 -12.75 -1.58
CA LEU A 66 4.92 -13.66 -1.81
C LEU A 66 4.54 -14.82 -2.74
N LEU A 67 3.35 -15.40 -2.54
CA LEU A 67 2.82 -16.45 -3.40
C LEU A 67 2.58 -15.97 -4.83
N MET A 68 2.13 -14.73 -5.02
CA MET A 68 1.90 -14.13 -6.33
C MET A 68 3.14 -14.23 -7.23
N GLY A 69 4.33 -13.93 -6.70
CA GLY A 69 5.57 -14.02 -7.46
C GLY A 69 5.91 -15.44 -7.92
N LYS A 70 5.55 -16.46 -7.14
CA LYS A 70 5.69 -17.86 -7.53
C LYS A 70 4.63 -18.30 -8.53
N LEU A 71 3.38 -17.89 -8.30
CA LEU A 71 2.26 -18.22 -9.19
C LEU A 71 2.49 -17.74 -10.61
N THR A 72 3.09 -16.58 -10.81
CA THR A 72 3.38 -16.03 -12.14
C THR A 72 4.41 -16.83 -12.95
N LEU A 73 5.06 -17.84 -12.35
CA LEU A 73 5.90 -18.82 -13.08
C LEU A 73 5.08 -19.91 -13.76
N TYR A 74 3.90 -20.21 -13.25
CA TYR A 74 3.06 -21.33 -13.68
C TYR A 74 1.79 -20.89 -14.39
N ILE A 75 1.25 -19.75 -14.02
CA ILE A 75 0.00 -19.20 -14.55
C ILE A 75 0.17 -17.76 -15.00
N THR A 76 -0.71 -17.30 -15.87
CA THR A 76 -0.65 -15.95 -16.44
C THR A 76 -1.05 -14.90 -15.40
N ARG A 77 -0.64 -13.64 -15.64
CA ARG A 77 -0.99 -12.51 -14.78
C ARG A 77 -2.50 -12.29 -14.70
N LYS A 78 -3.22 -12.50 -15.80
CA LYS A 78 -4.69 -12.45 -15.82
C LYS A 78 -5.29 -13.52 -14.91
N GLN A 79 -4.77 -14.75 -14.93
CA GLN A 79 -5.26 -15.83 -14.06
C GLN A 79 -5.04 -15.51 -12.58
N VAL A 80 -3.87 -14.96 -12.21
CA VAL A 80 -3.61 -14.51 -10.83
C VAL A 80 -4.63 -13.45 -10.40
N LEU A 81 -4.90 -12.46 -11.25
CA LEU A 81 -5.90 -11.41 -10.99
C LEU A 81 -7.32 -12.00 -10.83
N THR A 82 -7.67 -12.97 -11.68
CA THR A 82 -8.96 -13.68 -11.61
C THR A 82 -9.12 -14.46 -10.30
N ILE A 83 -8.09 -15.20 -9.88
CA ILE A 83 -8.07 -15.92 -8.60
C ILE A 83 -8.25 -14.94 -7.44
N GLY A 84 -7.57 -13.79 -7.49
CA GLY A 84 -7.74 -12.73 -6.49
C GLY A 84 -9.19 -12.30 -6.36
N TRP A 85 -9.92 -12.12 -7.46
CA TRP A 85 -11.33 -11.76 -7.43
C TRP A 85 -12.24 -12.89 -6.96
N ILE A 86 -11.98 -14.16 -7.32
CA ILE A 86 -12.73 -15.31 -6.82
C ILE A 86 -12.69 -15.36 -5.29
N VAL A 87 -11.50 -15.10 -4.71
CA VAL A 87 -11.33 -15.04 -3.24
C VAL A 87 -12.08 -13.85 -2.62
N ALA A 88 -12.27 -12.74 -3.36
CA ALA A 88 -13.00 -11.57 -2.89
C ALA A 88 -14.52 -11.76 -2.85
N LEU A 89 -15.09 -12.59 -3.72
CA LEU A 89 -16.55 -12.74 -3.84
C LEU A 89 -17.28 -13.06 -2.52
N PRO A 90 -16.78 -13.96 -1.65
CA PRO A 90 -17.45 -14.26 -0.38
C PRO A 90 -17.27 -13.17 0.69
N VAL A 91 -16.31 -12.25 0.56
CA VAL A 91 -15.97 -11.27 1.60
C VAL A 91 -17.15 -10.41 2.05
N PRO A 92 -17.91 -9.74 1.14
CA PRO A 92 -19.05 -8.92 1.56
C PRO A 92 -20.10 -9.73 2.32
N PHE A 93 -20.36 -10.96 1.89
CA PHE A 93 -21.33 -11.84 2.54
C PHE A 93 -20.89 -12.27 3.94
N LEU A 94 -19.60 -12.60 4.13
CA LEU A 94 -19.06 -12.91 5.45
C LEU A 94 -19.19 -11.72 6.41
N LEU A 95 -19.01 -10.50 5.93
CA LEU A 95 -19.17 -9.28 6.72
C LEU A 95 -20.64 -8.98 7.03
N MET A 96 -21.52 -9.12 6.03
CA MET A 96 -22.96 -8.87 6.18
C MET A 96 -23.64 -9.82 7.16
N TYR A 97 -23.25 -11.08 7.15
CA TYR A 97 -23.86 -12.14 7.96
C TYR A 97 -22.97 -12.60 9.12
N ALA A 98 -22.03 -11.75 9.56
CA ALA A 98 -21.14 -12.09 10.66
C ALA A 98 -21.92 -12.28 11.98
N HIS A 99 -21.86 -13.48 12.53
CA HIS A 99 -22.43 -13.82 13.84
C HIS A 99 -21.43 -13.73 14.98
N SER A 100 -20.13 -13.63 14.67
CA SER A 100 -19.04 -13.51 15.64
C SER A 100 -17.84 -12.80 15.02
N TRP A 101 -16.94 -12.34 15.88
CA TRP A 101 -15.71 -11.66 15.44
C TRP A 101 -14.80 -12.55 14.56
N SER A 102 -14.86 -13.86 14.74
CA SER A 102 -14.10 -14.81 13.89
C SER A 102 -14.52 -14.75 12.41
N TRP A 103 -15.79 -14.42 12.10
CA TRP A 103 -16.24 -14.19 10.72
C TRP A 103 -15.57 -12.96 10.12
N ILE A 104 -15.44 -11.89 10.90
CA ILE A 104 -14.73 -10.66 10.50
C ILE A 104 -13.25 -10.98 10.23
N ILE A 105 -12.61 -11.77 11.09
CA ILE A 105 -11.22 -12.21 10.88
C ILE A 105 -11.11 -13.05 9.59
N ALA A 106 -12.01 -13.99 9.37
CA ALA A 106 -12.05 -14.82 8.16
C ALA A 106 -12.23 -13.97 6.89
N ALA A 107 -13.16 -13.01 6.91
CA ALA A 107 -13.36 -12.06 5.82
C ALA A 107 -12.07 -11.26 5.53
N ASN A 108 -11.38 -10.80 6.58
CA ASN A 108 -10.14 -10.03 6.45
C ASN A 108 -8.96 -10.88 5.95
N ILE A 109 -8.89 -12.17 6.26
CA ILE A 109 -7.92 -13.10 5.65
C ILE A 109 -8.16 -13.18 4.14
N LEU A 110 -9.41 -13.39 3.71
CA LEU A 110 -9.74 -13.46 2.29
C LEU A 110 -9.50 -12.13 1.58
N LEU A 111 -9.85 -11.01 2.21
CA LEU A 111 -9.60 -9.68 1.67
C LEU A 111 -8.11 -9.39 1.54
N GLY A 112 -7.29 -9.82 2.50
CA GLY A 112 -5.83 -9.73 2.44
C GLY A 112 -5.26 -10.54 1.27
N ILE A 113 -5.74 -11.76 1.06
CA ILE A 113 -5.36 -12.59 -0.09
C ILE A 113 -5.78 -11.90 -1.41
N ASN A 114 -7.02 -11.42 -1.51
CA ASN A 114 -7.48 -10.66 -2.67
C ASN A 114 -6.56 -9.48 -2.96
N GLN A 115 -6.28 -8.66 -1.96
CA GLN A 115 -5.45 -7.47 -2.16
C GLN A 115 -4.01 -7.83 -2.53
N GLY A 116 -3.43 -8.87 -1.91
CA GLY A 116 -2.10 -9.36 -2.23
C GLY A 116 -1.99 -9.84 -3.69
N LEU A 117 -2.98 -10.56 -4.18
CA LEU A 117 -3.01 -11.06 -5.56
C LEU A 117 -3.44 -9.97 -6.56
N ALA A 118 -4.61 -9.37 -6.37
CA ALA A 118 -5.22 -8.50 -7.36
C ALA A 118 -4.51 -7.14 -7.48
N TRP A 119 -4.18 -6.46 -6.37
CA TRP A 119 -3.43 -5.20 -6.42
C TRP A 119 -2.06 -5.41 -7.05
N SER A 120 -1.33 -6.46 -6.67
CA SER A 120 -0.01 -6.74 -7.22
C SER A 120 -0.06 -7.12 -8.70
N ALA A 121 -1.05 -7.91 -9.12
CA ALA A 121 -1.24 -8.24 -10.53
C ALA A 121 -1.52 -6.99 -11.38
N THR A 122 -2.42 -6.09 -10.93
CA THR A 122 -2.71 -4.85 -11.67
C THR A 122 -1.50 -3.93 -11.79
N VAL A 123 -0.65 -3.84 -10.74
CA VAL A 123 0.61 -3.09 -10.79
C VAL A 123 1.56 -3.66 -11.84
N ILE A 124 1.81 -4.96 -11.80
CA ILE A 124 2.76 -5.63 -12.71
C ILE A 124 2.25 -5.55 -14.16
N MET A 125 0.96 -5.80 -14.38
CA MET A 125 0.36 -5.71 -15.70
C MET A 125 0.48 -4.30 -16.31
N LYS A 126 0.33 -3.23 -15.49
CA LYS A 126 0.53 -1.87 -15.97
C LYS A 126 1.99 -1.58 -16.30
N ILE A 127 2.94 -2.07 -15.52
CA ILE A 127 4.37 -1.98 -15.83
C ILE A 127 4.67 -2.63 -17.18
N ASP A 128 4.14 -3.85 -17.42
CA ASP A 128 4.33 -4.57 -18.67
C ASP A 128 3.77 -3.81 -19.88
N LEU A 129 2.59 -3.16 -19.74
CA LEU A 129 1.94 -2.42 -20.82
C LEU A 129 2.65 -1.12 -21.18
N VAL A 130 3.17 -0.41 -20.17
CA VAL A 130 3.69 0.97 -20.35
C VAL A 130 5.14 0.98 -20.81
N GLY A 131 5.94 -0.01 -20.42
CA GLY A 131 7.38 -0.03 -20.67
C GLY A 131 8.15 0.97 -19.80
N GLU A 132 9.41 1.27 -20.17
CA GLU A 132 10.33 2.02 -19.30
C GLU A 132 9.99 3.51 -19.13
N LYS A 133 9.59 4.16 -20.21
CA LYS A 133 9.56 5.64 -20.33
C LYS A 133 8.57 6.36 -19.40
N ASN A 134 7.45 5.72 -19.02
CA ASN A 134 6.40 6.34 -18.20
C ASN A 134 6.03 5.44 -17.00
N ARG A 135 6.97 4.66 -16.50
CA ARG A 135 6.75 3.67 -15.46
C ARG A 135 6.36 4.32 -14.13
N GLY A 136 7.03 5.41 -13.76
CA GLY A 136 6.72 6.17 -12.56
C GLY A 136 5.33 6.81 -12.59
N LEU A 137 4.97 7.46 -13.71
CA LEU A 137 3.63 8.01 -13.90
C LEU A 137 2.56 6.93 -13.82
N ALA A 138 2.78 5.77 -14.45
CA ALA A 138 1.83 4.66 -14.43
C ALA A 138 1.61 4.13 -13.00
N MET A 139 2.68 4.06 -12.20
CA MET A 139 2.60 3.66 -10.80
C MET A 139 1.88 4.72 -9.96
N GLY A 140 2.17 5.99 -10.16
CA GLY A 140 1.47 7.09 -9.49
C GLY A 140 -0.04 7.05 -9.74
N ILE A 141 -0.47 6.88 -10.99
CA ILE A 141 -1.90 6.76 -11.35
C ILE A 141 -2.53 5.52 -10.72
N ASN A 142 -1.79 4.39 -10.69
CA ASN A 142 -2.28 3.16 -10.06
C ASN A 142 -2.60 3.37 -8.59
N GLU A 143 -1.65 3.91 -7.86
CA GLU A 143 -1.78 4.07 -6.42
C GLU A 143 -2.79 5.17 -6.06
N PHE A 144 -2.82 6.29 -6.81
CA PHE A 144 -3.85 7.31 -6.68
C PHE A 144 -5.25 6.71 -6.79
N ALA A 145 -5.54 5.96 -7.85
CA ALA A 145 -6.86 5.38 -8.05
C ALA A 145 -7.24 4.40 -6.93
N GLY A 146 -6.30 3.57 -6.49
CA GLY A 146 -6.51 2.63 -5.40
C GLY A 146 -6.82 3.33 -4.07
N TYR A 147 -5.99 4.28 -3.65
CA TYR A 147 -6.16 4.97 -2.35
C TYR A 147 -7.30 5.98 -2.36
N LEU A 148 -7.59 6.65 -3.48
CA LEU A 148 -8.79 7.47 -3.62
C LEU A 148 -10.05 6.60 -3.42
N ALA A 149 -10.08 5.43 -4.04
CA ALA A 149 -11.21 4.50 -3.91
C ALA A 149 -11.34 3.95 -2.47
N VAL A 150 -10.22 3.70 -1.76
CA VAL A 150 -10.24 3.37 -0.32
C VAL A 150 -10.95 4.47 0.47
N GLY A 151 -10.57 5.74 0.26
CA GLY A 151 -11.15 6.88 0.97
C GLY A 151 -12.64 7.07 0.68
N LEU A 152 -13.02 7.02 -0.60
CA LEU A 152 -14.43 7.18 -1.01
C LEU A 152 -15.31 6.03 -0.48
N ALA A 153 -14.83 4.80 -0.53
CA ALA A 153 -15.58 3.66 0.00
C ALA A 153 -15.68 3.68 1.53
N ALA A 154 -14.64 4.14 2.23
CA ALA A 154 -14.67 4.32 3.68
C ALA A 154 -15.71 5.37 4.08
N TYR A 155 -15.77 6.49 3.35
CA TYR A 155 -16.80 7.52 3.57
C TYR A 155 -18.21 6.97 3.30
N LEU A 156 -18.40 6.28 2.18
CA LEU A 156 -19.68 5.65 1.83
C LEU A 156 -20.15 4.67 2.91
N ALA A 157 -19.26 3.80 3.38
CA ALA A 157 -19.57 2.83 4.42
C ALA A 157 -19.95 3.51 5.74
N ALA A 158 -19.20 4.56 6.13
CA ALA A 158 -19.50 5.34 7.34
C ALA A 158 -20.86 6.07 7.24
N ALA A 159 -21.17 6.66 6.08
CA ALA A 159 -22.46 7.32 5.84
C ALA A 159 -23.63 6.31 5.94
N ILE A 160 -23.50 5.15 5.32
CA ILE A 160 -24.52 4.09 5.42
C ILE A 160 -24.62 3.58 6.85
N ALA A 161 -23.50 3.40 7.57
CA ALA A 161 -23.51 2.92 8.95
C ALA A 161 -24.19 3.92 9.90
N HIS A 162 -24.04 5.20 9.65
CA HIS A 162 -24.70 6.27 10.41
C HIS A 162 -26.22 6.16 10.31
N GLU A 163 -26.77 5.89 9.13
CA GLU A 163 -28.21 5.82 8.89
C GLU A 163 -28.82 4.45 9.20
N LYS A 164 -28.11 3.36 8.88
CA LYS A 164 -28.64 1.99 8.88
C LYS A 164 -27.98 1.06 9.91
N GLY A 165 -27.00 1.56 10.67
CA GLY A 165 -26.23 0.75 11.63
C GLY A 165 -24.99 0.09 11.01
N PHE A 166 -24.11 -0.41 11.88
CA PHE A 166 -22.80 -0.95 11.52
C PHE A 166 -22.85 -2.31 10.81
N ALA A 167 -23.92 -3.07 10.97
CA ALA A 167 -24.06 -4.40 10.39
C ALA A 167 -24.79 -4.35 9.04
N PHE A 168 -24.55 -5.33 8.18
CA PHE A 168 -25.20 -5.63 6.93
C PHE A 168 -25.10 -4.54 5.85
N TYR A 169 -25.80 -3.40 6.00
CA TYR A 169 -25.97 -2.40 4.95
C TYR A 169 -24.66 -1.75 4.45
N PRO A 170 -23.67 -1.42 5.29
CA PRO A 170 -22.43 -0.82 4.84
C PRO A 170 -21.59 -1.71 3.92
N PHE A 171 -21.84 -3.03 3.92
CA PHE A 171 -21.08 -4.00 3.12
C PHE A 171 -21.77 -4.35 1.79
N ILE A 172 -23.00 -3.92 1.55
CA ILE A 172 -23.73 -4.16 0.27
C ILE A 172 -22.91 -3.66 -0.94
N PRO A 173 -22.31 -2.45 -0.94
CA PRO A 173 -21.48 -1.99 -2.05
C PRO A 173 -20.32 -2.93 -2.38
N GLY A 174 -19.83 -3.71 -1.42
CA GLY A 174 -18.79 -4.72 -1.62
C GLY A 174 -19.18 -5.82 -2.60
N ILE A 175 -20.47 -6.17 -2.68
CA ILE A 175 -21.00 -7.13 -3.67
C ILE A 175 -20.79 -6.55 -5.07
N PHE A 176 -21.14 -5.28 -5.28
CA PHE A 176 -20.92 -4.62 -6.57
C PHE A 176 -19.44 -4.59 -6.93
N PHE A 177 -18.54 -4.16 -6.01
CA PHE A 177 -17.11 -4.05 -6.29
C PHE A 177 -16.48 -5.41 -6.59
N SER A 178 -16.82 -6.46 -5.84
CA SER A 178 -16.26 -7.80 -6.04
C SER A 178 -16.75 -8.44 -7.34
N VAL A 179 -18.06 -8.37 -7.63
CA VAL A 179 -18.64 -8.93 -8.85
C VAL A 179 -18.20 -8.16 -10.08
N ALA A 180 -18.26 -6.82 -10.07
CA ALA A 180 -17.81 -6.00 -11.19
C ALA A 180 -16.30 -6.19 -11.47
N GLY A 181 -15.46 -6.22 -10.43
CA GLY A 181 -14.03 -6.49 -10.55
C GLY A 181 -13.74 -7.86 -11.17
N PHE A 182 -14.47 -8.89 -10.75
CA PHE A 182 -14.38 -10.23 -11.31
C PHE A 182 -14.80 -10.27 -12.79
N LEU A 183 -15.98 -9.73 -13.12
CA LEU A 183 -16.49 -9.75 -14.49
C LEU A 183 -15.65 -8.94 -15.45
N LEU A 184 -15.19 -7.73 -15.05
CA LEU A 184 -14.29 -6.91 -15.86
C LEU A 184 -12.97 -7.64 -16.11
N THR A 185 -12.43 -8.32 -15.10
CA THR A 185 -11.20 -9.10 -15.26
C THR A 185 -11.40 -10.26 -16.23
N LEU A 186 -12.48 -11.00 -16.07
CA LEU A 186 -12.75 -12.20 -16.85
C LEU A 186 -12.94 -11.87 -18.35
N PHE A 187 -13.76 -10.88 -18.65
CA PHE A 187 -14.21 -10.62 -20.03
C PHE A 187 -13.38 -9.55 -20.76
N PHE A 188 -12.83 -8.54 -20.07
CA PHE A 188 -12.23 -7.38 -20.72
C PHE A 188 -10.72 -7.26 -20.55
N ILE A 189 -10.11 -7.86 -19.53
CA ILE A 189 -8.66 -7.82 -19.36
C ILE A 189 -7.98 -8.83 -20.27
N ARG A 190 -6.93 -8.35 -20.95
CA ARG A 190 -6.01 -9.19 -21.72
C ARG A 190 -4.77 -9.51 -20.90
N ASP A 191 -4.22 -10.70 -21.07
CA ASP A 191 -2.98 -11.07 -20.42
C ASP A 191 -1.80 -10.26 -20.95
N THR A 192 -0.83 -9.95 -20.06
CA THR A 192 0.35 -9.16 -20.41
C THR A 192 1.64 -9.96 -20.51
N THR A 193 1.59 -11.27 -20.35
CA THR A 193 2.78 -12.15 -20.37
C THR A 193 3.59 -12.01 -21.66
N ALA A 194 2.93 -11.79 -22.80
CA ALA A 194 3.59 -11.62 -24.09
C ALA A 194 4.47 -10.34 -24.13
N PHE A 195 4.07 -9.25 -23.47
CA PHE A 195 4.89 -8.03 -23.36
C PHE A 195 6.18 -8.29 -22.58
N VAL A 196 6.12 -9.13 -21.54
CA VAL A 196 7.29 -9.52 -20.76
C VAL A 196 8.28 -10.29 -21.58
N HIS A 197 7.82 -11.26 -22.39
CA HIS A 197 8.70 -12.02 -23.27
C HIS A 197 9.36 -11.15 -24.34
N HIS A 198 8.65 -10.13 -24.84
CA HIS A 198 9.20 -9.18 -25.80
C HIS A 198 10.28 -8.31 -25.13
N GLU A 199 9.97 -7.69 -24.00
CA GLU A 199 10.90 -6.84 -23.24
C GLU A 199 12.13 -7.65 -22.74
N ALA A 200 11.93 -8.93 -22.40
CA ALA A 200 13.01 -9.79 -21.94
C ALA A 200 14.08 -10.07 -23.00
N LYS A 201 13.68 -10.12 -24.28
CA LYS A 201 14.62 -10.33 -25.42
C LYS A 201 15.50 -9.11 -25.67
N GLU A 202 15.01 -7.91 -25.35
CA GLU A 202 15.71 -6.64 -25.55
C GLU A 202 16.45 -6.17 -24.30
N SER A 203 16.13 -6.76 -23.15
CA SER A 203 16.66 -6.33 -21.85
C SER A 203 18.16 -6.65 -21.73
N ARG A 204 18.93 -5.63 -21.35
CA ARG A 204 20.35 -5.77 -20.97
C ARG A 204 20.56 -6.05 -19.48
N ILE A 205 19.48 -6.07 -18.68
CA ILE A 205 19.55 -6.34 -17.25
C ILE A 205 19.86 -7.81 -17.04
N PRO A 206 20.92 -8.19 -16.31
CA PRO A 206 21.27 -9.57 -16.06
C PRO A 206 20.25 -10.25 -15.16
N LEU A 207 20.11 -11.57 -15.32
CA LEU A 207 19.32 -12.40 -14.42
C LEU A 207 19.97 -12.44 -13.03
N LEU A 208 19.16 -12.27 -12.00
CA LEU A 208 19.59 -12.40 -10.62
C LEU A 208 19.79 -13.87 -10.25
N LYS A 209 20.96 -14.21 -9.70
CA LYS A 209 21.26 -15.58 -9.24
C LYS A 209 20.37 -16.00 -8.07
N ASN A 210 20.14 -15.11 -7.13
CA ASN A 210 19.25 -15.33 -5.98
C ASN A 210 18.31 -14.15 -5.84
N ILE A 211 17.11 -14.29 -6.36
CA ILE A 211 16.11 -13.22 -6.39
C ILE A 211 15.72 -12.78 -4.96
N TRP A 212 15.58 -13.75 -4.02
CA TRP A 212 15.22 -13.46 -2.65
C TRP A 212 16.26 -12.57 -1.96
N LYS A 213 17.53 -13.00 -1.96
CA LYS A 213 18.61 -12.22 -1.32
C LYS A 213 18.79 -10.86 -1.99
N ALA A 214 18.78 -10.83 -3.33
CA ALA A 214 18.95 -9.58 -4.08
C ALA A 214 17.83 -8.58 -3.75
N SER A 215 16.56 -9.00 -3.80
CA SER A 215 15.42 -8.12 -3.54
C SER A 215 15.26 -7.75 -2.08
N SER A 216 15.68 -8.62 -1.14
CA SER A 216 15.52 -8.35 0.29
C SER A 216 16.59 -7.40 0.85
N TYR A 217 17.88 -7.64 0.55
CA TYR A 217 18.97 -6.89 1.20
C TYR A 217 20.28 -6.79 0.42
N GLN A 218 20.58 -7.71 -0.52
CA GLN A 218 21.91 -7.80 -1.14
C GLN A 218 22.13 -6.72 -2.21
N HIS A 219 21.15 -6.51 -3.11
CA HIS A 219 21.27 -5.49 -4.15
C HIS A 219 21.12 -4.09 -3.55
N ARG A 220 22.06 -3.18 -3.87
CA ARG A 220 22.14 -1.83 -3.24
C ARG A 220 20.79 -1.08 -3.32
N ASN A 221 20.23 -0.96 -4.52
CA ASN A 221 18.98 -0.23 -4.72
C ASN A 221 17.77 -1.02 -4.21
N MET A 222 17.58 -2.27 -4.64
CA MET A 222 16.40 -3.06 -4.26
C MET A 222 16.33 -3.35 -2.77
N GLY A 223 17.46 -3.73 -2.14
CA GLY A 223 17.49 -3.99 -0.69
C GLY A 223 17.21 -2.73 0.13
N SER A 224 17.74 -1.56 -0.30
CA SER A 224 17.44 -0.29 0.37
C SER A 224 15.96 0.08 0.25
N VAL A 225 15.39 -0.08 -0.94
CA VAL A 225 13.95 0.15 -1.18
C VAL A 225 13.10 -0.81 -0.36
N THR A 226 13.50 -2.05 -0.22
CA THR A 226 12.75 -3.05 0.58
C THR A 226 12.74 -2.69 2.06
N ILE A 227 13.87 -2.26 2.62
CA ILE A 227 13.95 -1.79 4.01
C ILE A 227 13.12 -0.52 4.19
N ASN A 228 13.25 0.46 3.29
CA ASN A 228 12.47 1.69 3.35
C ASN A 228 10.96 1.42 3.18
N GLY A 229 10.58 0.47 2.32
CA GLY A 229 9.19 0.06 2.15
C GLY A 229 8.60 -0.58 3.41
N LEU A 230 9.38 -1.44 4.09
CA LEU A 230 8.99 -2.02 5.38
C LEU A 230 8.77 -0.93 6.42
N VAL A 231 9.71 0.02 6.54
CA VAL A 231 9.62 1.14 7.50
C VAL A 231 8.47 2.08 7.16
N ASN A 232 8.23 2.36 5.88
CA ASN A 232 7.07 3.15 5.46
C ASN A 232 5.74 2.53 5.93
N ASN A 233 5.58 1.21 5.80
CA ASN A 233 4.36 0.54 6.31
C ASN A 233 4.36 0.36 7.84
N LEU A 234 5.52 0.38 8.48
CA LEU A 234 5.63 0.45 9.94
C LEU A 234 5.08 1.80 10.43
N ASN A 235 5.34 2.91 9.71
CA ASN A 235 4.74 4.21 9.97
C ASN A 235 3.22 4.18 9.84
N ASP A 236 2.69 3.50 8.81
CA ASP A 236 1.26 3.27 8.67
C ASP A 236 0.69 2.51 9.88
N GLY A 237 1.42 1.48 10.34
CA GLY A 237 1.01 0.67 11.49
C GLY A 237 0.80 1.48 12.76
N ILE A 238 1.72 2.40 13.10
CA ILE A 238 1.57 3.26 14.28
C ILE A 238 0.50 4.34 14.07
N VAL A 239 0.43 4.94 12.89
CA VAL A 239 -0.54 6.01 12.59
C VAL A 239 -1.97 5.45 12.65
N TRP A 240 -2.25 4.35 11.99
CA TRP A 240 -3.60 3.75 12.02
C TRP A 240 -3.97 3.18 13.39
N GLY A 241 -2.97 2.68 14.15
CA GLY A 241 -3.21 2.08 15.45
C GLY A 241 -3.26 3.07 16.61
N LEU A 242 -2.28 3.95 16.72
CA LEU A 242 -2.08 4.76 17.93
C LEU A 242 -2.38 6.27 17.76
N LEU A 243 -2.43 6.81 16.52
CA LEU A 243 -2.70 8.23 16.33
C LEU A 243 -4.05 8.67 16.93
N PRO A 244 -5.17 7.97 16.73
CA PRO A 244 -6.43 8.36 17.35
C PRO A 244 -6.32 8.44 18.88
N ILE A 245 -5.62 7.51 19.49
CA ILE A 245 -5.42 7.45 20.94
C ILE A 245 -4.53 8.62 21.42
N LEU A 246 -3.46 8.92 20.68
CA LEU A 246 -2.60 10.08 20.96
C LEU A 246 -3.39 11.39 20.93
N LEU A 247 -4.28 11.55 19.94
CA LEU A 247 -5.11 12.75 19.79
C LEU A 247 -6.19 12.83 20.88
N LEU A 248 -6.78 11.71 21.29
CA LEU A 248 -7.69 11.66 22.45
C LEU A 248 -6.99 12.10 23.74
N GLN A 249 -5.75 11.65 23.98
CA GLN A 249 -4.96 12.09 25.12
C GLN A 249 -4.65 13.59 25.11
N LYS A 250 -4.65 14.21 23.91
CA LYS A 250 -4.53 15.66 23.71
C LYS A 250 -5.88 16.40 23.79
N ASN A 251 -6.95 15.72 24.21
CA ASN A 251 -8.31 16.25 24.34
C ASN A 251 -8.95 16.75 23.03
N TYR A 252 -8.58 16.14 21.87
CA TYR A 252 -9.22 16.45 20.61
C TYR A 252 -10.58 15.77 20.51
N SER A 253 -11.57 16.49 19.97
CA SER A 253 -12.89 15.93 19.69
C SER A 253 -12.84 14.91 18.55
N LEU A 254 -13.81 13.99 18.49
CA LEU A 254 -13.89 12.98 17.41
C LEU A 254 -13.85 13.57 15.99
N PRO A 255 -14.57 14.68 15.68
CA PRO A 255 -14.44 15.34 14.37
C PRO A 255 -13.03 15.85 14.08
N GLN A 256 -12.33 16.38 15.09
CA GLN A 256 -10.96 16.86 14.97
C GLN A 256 -9.98 15.70 14.70
N ILE A 257 -10.17 14.56 15.39
CA ILE A 257 -9.39 13.34 15.15
C ILE A 257 -9.61 12.85 13.73
N GLY A 258 -10.87 12.81 13.28
CA GLY A 258 -11.21 12.43 11.90
C GLY A 258 -10.56 13.35 10.86
N LEU A 259 -10.55 14.65 11.08
CA LEU A 259 -9.87 15.62 10.22
C LEU A 259 -8.36 15.35 10.15
N VAL A 260 -7.71 15.25 11.30
CA VAL A 260 -6.24 15.03 11.37
C VAL A 260 -5.87 13.71 10.72
N ALA A 261 -6.54 12.61 11.09
CA ALA A 261 -6.24 11.27 10.54
C ALA A 261 -6.56 11.17 9.05
N GLY A 262 -7.63 11.84 8.58
CA GLY A 262 -8.05 11.82 7.18
C GLY A 262 -7.13 12.58 6.23
N MET A 263 -6.39 13.58 6.73
CA MET A 263 -5.46 14.36 5.90
C MET A 263 -4.33 13.48 5.31
N TYR A 264 -3.83 12.53 6.07
CA TYR A 264 -2.73 11.67 5.63
C TYR A 264 -3.06 10.90 4.33
N PRO A 265 -4.10 10.04 4.27
CA PRO A 265 -4.39 9.28 3.06
C PRO A 265 -4.85 10.15 1.88
N VAL A 266 -5.54 11.28 2.13
CA VAL A 266 -5.96 12.22 1.08
C VAL A 266 -4.74 12.83 0.39
N VAL A 267 -3.81 13.38 1.17
CA VAL A 267 -2.59 13.99 0.61
C VAL A 267 -1.70 12.94 -0.04
N TRP A 268 -1.57 11.77 0.58
CA TRP A 268 -0.85 10.64 -0.02
C TRP A 268 -1.43 10.26 -1.38
N GLY A 269 -2.73 10.04 -1.49
CA GLY A 269 -3.40 9.68 -2.76
C GLY A 269 -3.20 10.75 -3.83
N LEU A 270 -3.54 12.02 -3.53
CA LEU A 270 -3.41 13.13 -4.47
C LEU A 270 -1.95 13.38 -4.89
N GLY A 271 -1.03 13.32 -3.93
CA GLY A 271 0.40 13.56 -4.18
C GLY A 271 1.01 12.59 -5.17
N GLN A 272 0.54 11.35 -5.23
CA GLN A 272 1.10 10.32 -6.12
C GLN A 272 0.92 10.62 -7.62
N LEU A 273 -0.06 11.43 -8.00
CA LEU A 273 -0.22 11.89 -9.38
C LEU A 273 0.98 12.69 -9.87
N PHE A 274 1.60 13.47 -8.99
CA PHE A 274 2.74 14.32 -9.31
C PHE A 274 4.06 13.59 -9.04
N THR A 275 4.16 12.92 -7.91
CA THR A 275 5.42 12.30 -7.46
C THR A 275 5.83 11.09 -8.28
N GLY A 276 4.88 10.36 -8.86
CA GLY A 276 5.17 9.32 -9.85
C GLY A 276 5.91 9.87 -11.07
N LYS A 277 5.48 11.03 -11.59
CA LYS A 277 6.16 11.68 -12.71
C LYS A 277 7.53 12.25 -12.33
N LEU A 278 7.68 12.76 -11.09
CA LEU A 278 8.98 13.22 -10.60
C LEU A 278 10.03 12.11 -10.62
N GLY A 279 9.65 10.89 -10.31
CA GLY A 279 10.52 9.71 -10.35
C GLY A 279 11.01 9.33 -11.76
N ASP A 280 10.29 9.74 -12.82
CA ASP A 280 10.74 9.56 -14.21
C ASP A 280 11.79 10.61 -14.62
N ILE A 281 11.89 11.73 -13.90
CA ILE A 281 12.76 12.88 -14.23
C ILE A 281 13.98 12.93 -13.31
N TYR A 282 13.75 12.82 -12.01
CA TYR A 282 14.76 13.01 -10.98
C TYR A 282 15.26 11.70 -10.38
N CYS A 283 16.38 11.79 -9.69
CA CYS A 283 16.99 10.67 -8.98
C CYS A 283 16.05 10.08 -7.90
N LYS A 284 15.66 8.84 -8.08
CA LYS A 284 14.75 8.13 -7.16
C LYS A 284 15.33 7.96 -5.76
N LYS A 285 16.65 7.78 -5.62
CA LYS A 285 17.37 7.79 -4.34
C LYS A 285 16.98 9.02 -3.54
N GLN A 286 17.13 10.21 -4.15
CA GLN A 286 16.88 11.48 -3.48
C GLN A 286 15.40 11.73 -3.17
N LEU A 287 14.50 11.30 -4.05
CA LEU A 287 13.06 11.36 -3.78
C LEU A 287 12.68 10.45 -2.61
N ILE A 288 13.27 9.26 -2.53
CA ILE A 288 13.04 8.31 -1.42
C ILE A 288 13.63 8.87 -0.12
N THR A 289 14.88 9.33 -0.13
CA THR A 289 15.51 9.94 1.03
C THR A 289 14.71 11.13 1.54
N GLY A 290 14.37 12.08 0.66
CA GLY A 290 13.58 13.26 1.02
C GLY A 290 12.19 12.90 1.57
N GLY A 291 11.51 11.92 0.96
CA GLY A 291 10.22 11.44 1.42
C GLY A 291 10.27 10.79 2.79
N MET A 292 11.29 9.96 3.08
CA MET A 292 11.49 9.36 4.40
C MET A 292 11.84 10.41 5.46
N MET A 293 12.64 11.43 5.11
CA MET A 293 12.94 12.55 6.01
C MET A 293 11.66 13.33 6.35
N LEU A 294 10.81 13.63 5.36
CA LEU A 294 9.52 14.29 5.59
C LEU A 294 8.62 13.46 6.50
N GLN A 295 8.58 12.14 6.32
CA GLN A 295 7.81 11.25 7.21
C GLN A 295 8.35 11.29 8.64
N ALA A 296 9.67 11.23 8.83
CA ALA A 296 10.28 11.33 10.15
C ALA A 296 9.97 12.67 10.84
N VAL A 297 10.08 13.79 10.11
CA VAL A 297 9.71 15.12 10.61
C VAL A 297 8.22 15.14 11.00
N ALA A 298 7.34 14.60 10.19
CA ALA A 298 5.90 14.56 10.46
C ALA A 298 5.57 13.78 11.74
N LEU A 299 6.18 12.59 11.91
CA LEU A 299 6.00 11.75 13.10
C LEU A 299 6.54 12.43 14.36
N PHE A 300 7.64 13.16 14.26
CA PHE A 300 8.14 13.98 15.36
C PHE A 300 7.17 15.12 15.71
N VAL A 301 6.75 15.90 14.69
CA VAL A 301 5.88 17.05 14.87
C VAL A 301 4.55 16.65 15.47
N ILE A 302 3.90 15.56 15.00
CA ILE A 302 2.61 15.11 15.55
C ILE A 302 2.71 14.72 17.02
N THR A 303 3.88 14.22 17.45
CA THR A 303 4.12 13.83 18.83
C THR A 303 4.13 15.04 19.75
N VAL A 304 4.84 16.12 19.36
CA VAL A 304 5.01 17.33 20.15
C VAL A 304 3.94 18.39 19.91
N ALA A 305 3.11 18.25 18.88
CA ALA A 305 2.06 19.21 18.52
C ALA A 305 1.05 19.38 19.65
N SER A 306 0.77 20.62 20.03
CA SER A 306 -0.30 21.00 20.97
C SER A 306 -1.53 21.56 20.27
N ALA A 307 -1.37 22.18 19.11
CA ALA A 307 -2.44 22.79 18.33
C ALA A 307 -2.92 21.89 17.20
N ILE A 308 -4.23 21.87 16.95
CA ILE A 308 -4.85 21.06 15.91
C ILE A 308 -4.23 21.31 14.51
N TRP A 309 -3.99 22.58 14.17
CA TRP A 309 -3.44 22.94 12.86
C TRP A 309 -2.02 22.42 12.65
N VAL A 310 -1.22 22.33 13.70
CA VAL A 310 0.10 21.71 13.67
C VAL A 310 -0.03 20.20 13.43
N SER A 311 -1.02 19.55 14.06
CA SER A 311 -1.33 18.14 13.85
C SER A 311 -1.80 17.86 12.41
N VAL A 312 -2.66 18.71 11.85
CA VAL A 312 -3.10 18.64 10.46
C VAL A 312 -1.91 18.80 9.50
N LEU A 313 -1.06 19.81 9.76
CA LEU A 313 0.15 20.04 8.95
C LEU A 313 1.11 18.83 9.00
N ALA A 314 1.28 18.23 10.17
CA ALA A 314 2.09 17.02 10.31
C ALA A 314 1.55 15.86 9.43
N MET A 315 0.23 15.66 9.39
CA MET A 315 -0.38 14.63 8.56
C MET A 315 -0.30 14.94 7.05
N ILE A 316 -0.35 16.22 6.68
CA ILE A 316 -0.07 16.65 5.29
C ILE A 316 1.37 16.34 4.91
N ILE A 317 2.34 16.68 5.77
CA ILE A 317 3.76 16.38 5.53
C ILE A 317 4.01 14.86 5.45
N LEU A 318 3.36 14.07 6.31
CA LEU A 318 3.43 12.61 6.26
C LEU A 318 2.91 12.06 4.92
N GLY A 319 1.76 12.57 4.48
CA GLY A 319 1.15 12.19 3.20
C GLY A 319 2.02 12.53 1.99
N LEU A 320 2.62 13.72 1.97
CA LEU A 320 3.57 14.12 0.92
C LEU A 320 4.82 13.25 0.94
N GLY A 321 5.37 12.96 2.12
CA GLY A 321 6.52 12.06 2.27
C GLY A 321 6.23 10.68 1.72
N THR A 322 5.09 10.10 2.07
CA THR A 322 4.66 8.78 1.58
C THR A 322 4.38 8.79 0.07
N ALA A 323 3.77 9.87 -0.46
CA ALA A 323 3.56 10.04 -1.89
C ALA A 323 4.89 10.08 -2.68
N LEU A 324 5.93 10.70 -2.12
CA LEU A 324 7.26 10.75 -2.74
C LEU A 324 7.94 9.38 -2.81
N VAL A 325 7.78 8.53 -1.80
CA VAL A 325 8.54 7.28 -1.73
C VAL A 325 7.87 6.14 -2.49
N TYR A 326 6.55 5.99 -2.38
CA TYR A 326 5.92 4.73 -2.74
C TYR A 326 5.93 4.41 -4.25
N PRO A 327 5.58 5.31 -5.19
CA PRO A 327 5.70 5.05 -6.62
C PRO A 327 7.15 4.77 -7.02
N ASN A 328 8.11 5.45 -6.38
CA ASN A 328 9.53 5.28 -6.64
C ASN A 328 10.07 3.93 -6.17
N PHE A 329 9.56 3.38 -5.07
CA PHE A 329 9.89 2.01 -4.66
C PHE A 329 9.57 0.99 -5.74
N LEU A 330 8.35 1.04 -6.28
CA LEU A 330 7.90 0.12 -7.33
C LEU A 330 8.75 0.26 -8.61
N THR A 331 9.05 1.50 -8.98
CA THR A 331 9.85 1.80 -10.16
C THR A 331 11.30 1.30 -10.01
N VAL A 332 11.92 1.52 -8.85
CA VAL A 332 13.28 1.05 -8.58
C VAL A 332 13.37 -0.48 -8.65
N ILE A 333 12.40 -1.20 -8.09
CA ILE A 333 12.37 -2.67 -8.20
C ILE A 333 12.24 -3.08 -9.68
N ALA A 334 11.36 -2.44 -10.43
CA ALA A 334 11.12 -2.77 -11.83
C ALA A 334 12.34 -2.49 -12.74
N GLU A 335 13.07 -1.41 -12.47
CA GLU A 335 14.26 -1.00 -13.24
C GLU A 335 15.51 -1.85 -12.95
N ASN A 336 15.60 -2.43 -11.76
CA ASN A 336 16.76 -3.23 -11.34
C ASN A 336 16.52 -4.75 -11.47
N THR A 337 15.44 -5.14 -12.15
CA THR A 337 15.07 -6.56 -12.29
C THR A 337 14.80 -6.91 -13.75
N HIS A 338 15.39 -8.01 -14.22
CA HIS A 338 15.09 -8.56 -15.54
C HIS A 338 13.57 -8.82 -15.67
N PRO A 339 12.94 -8.51 -16.83
CA PRO A 339 11.49 -8.62 -17.01
C PRO A 339 10.90 -9.98 -16.57
N ASN A 340 11.58 -11.09 -16.86
CA ASN A 340 11.16 -12.44 -16.44
C ASN A 340 11.15 -12.66 -14.93
N GLN A 341 11.95 -11.89 -14.16
CA GLN A 341 12.07 -12.01 -12.70
C GLN A 341 11.34 -10.87 -11.94
N ARG A 342 10.80 -9.88 -12.67
CA ARG A 342 10.18 -8.69 -12.10
C ARG A 342 9.02 -9.00 -11.16
N ALA A 343 8.16 -9.93 -11.54
CA ALA A 343 7.03 -10.35 -10.71
C ALA A 343 7.49 -10.91 -9.37
N GLN A 344 8.54 -11.74 -9.36
CA GLN A 344 9.10 -12.32 -8.14
C GLN A 344 9.76 -11.25 -7.26
N SER A 345 10.60 -10.38 -7.83
CA SER A 345 11.24 -9.30 -7.06
C SER A 345 10.22 -8.34 -6.46
N MET A 346 9.18 -7.96 -7.23
CA MET A 346 8.10 -7.12 -6.75
C MET A 346 7.31 -7.79 -5.61
N SER A 347 7.09 -9.09 -5.70
CA SER A 347 6.40 -9.86 -4.67
C SER A 347 7.20 -9.96 -3.37
N ILE A 348 8.52 -10.13 -3.46
CA ILE A 348 9.41 -10.13 -2.28
C ILE A 348 9.42 -8.75 -1.62
N PHE A 349 9.53 -7.68 -2.41
CA PHE A 349 9.43 -6.31 -1.91
C PHE A 349 8.11 -6.09 -1.17
N ARG A 350 6.97 -6.48 -1.77
CA ARG A 350 5.65 -6.31 -1.17
C ARG A 350 5.46 -7.16 0.08
N PHE A 351 6.02 -8.36 0.13
CA PHE A 351 6.03 -9.19 1.34
C PHE A 351 6.67 -8.44 2.51
N TRP A 352 7.87 -7.92 2.33
CA TRP A 352 8.58 -7.17 3.36
C TRP A 352 7.86 -5.87 3.73
N ARG A 353 7.40 -5.14 2.72
CA ARG A 353 6.62 -3.91 2.92
C ARG A 353 5.37 -4.17 3.76
N ASP A 354 4.56 -5.13 3.37
CA ASP A 354 3.29 -5.39 4.05
C ASP A 354 3.49 -6.04 5.43
N SER A 355 4.60 -6.73 5.66
CA SER A 355 5.04 -7.16 7.01
C SER A 355 5.32 -5.97 7.93
N GLY A 356 5.63 -4.80 7.38
CA GLY A 356 5.81 -3.56 8.12
C GLY A 356 4.58 -3.17 8.95
N TYR A 357 3.36 -3.40 8.45
CA TYR A 357 2.12 -3.18 9.22
C TYR A 357 2.08 -3.99 10.50
N VAL A 358 2.39 -5.27 10.41
CA VAL A 358 2.37 -6.19 11.55
C VAL A 358 3.48 -5.84 12.54
N ILE A 359 4.70 -5.66 12.02
CA ILE A 359 5.87 -5.29 12.84
C ILE A 359 5.62 -3.94 13.51
N GLY A 360 5.07 -2.96 12.78
CA GLY A 360 4.75 -1.64 13.30
C GLY A 360 3.71 -1.67 14.41
N ALA A 361 2.62 -2.41 14.23
CA ALA A 361 1.58 -2.55 15.23
C ALA A 361 2.10 -3.22 16.51
N VAL A 362 2.85 -4.32 16.38
CA VAL A 362 3.42 -5.04 17.52
C VAL A 362 4.49 -4.21 18.24
N LEU A 363 5.45 -3.65 17.51
CA LEU A 363 6.53 -2.85 18.07
C LEU A 363 6.00 -1.63 18.81
N SER A 364 5.13 -0.85 18.12
CA SER A 364 4.56 0.36 18.70
C SER A 364 3.63 0.06 19.89
N GLY A 365 2.87 -1.03 19.84
CA GLY A 365 2.04 -1.49 20.96
C GLY A 365 2.86 -1.81 22.20
N ILE A 366 3.91 -2.64 22.05
CA ILE A 366 4.80 -3.03 23.18
C ILE A 366 5.48 -1.79 23.79
N ILE A 367 5.96 -0.87 22.95
CA ILE A 367 6.64 0.35 23.45
C ILE A 367 5.61 1.28 24.10
N ALA A 368 4.41 1.43 23.52
CA ALA A 368 3.37 2.26 24.10
C ALA A 368 2.88 1.75 25.45
N ASP A 369 2.76 0.43 25.62
CA ASP A 369 2.34 -0.19 26.87
C ASP A 369 3.38 -0.02 27.99
N ARG A 370 4.68 -0.02 27.66
CA ARG A 370 5.77 0.08 28.65
C ARG A 370 6.25 1.51 28.91
N PHE A 371 6.32 2.33 27.90
CA PHE A 371 6.97 3.65 27.92
C PHE A 371 6.05 4.79 27.49
N GLY A 372 4.79 4.49 27.15
CA GLY A 372 3.80 5.45 26.70
C GLY A 372 3.81 5.70 25.20
N ILE A 373 2.71 6.27 24.70
CA ILE A 373 2.47 6.47 23.25
C ILE A 373 3.52 7.38 22.61
N ASN A 374 3.93 8.45 23.29
CA ASN A 374 4.96 9.36 22.79
C ASN A 374 6.28 8.64 22.52
N ALA A 375 6.70 7.73 23.41
CA ALA A 375 7.92 6.94 23.20
C ALA A 375 7.82 6.04 21.95
N ALA A 376 6.65 5.47 21.69
CA ALA A 376 6.41 4.69 20.47
C ALA A 376 6.58 5.55 19.22
N PHE A 377 5.97 6.75 19.17
CA PHE A 377 6.14 7.68 18.04
C PHE A 377 7.59 8.14 17.86
N PHE A 378 8.31 8.48 18.95
CA PHE A 378 9.73 8.84 18.86
C PHE A 378 10.58 7.70 18.34
N THR A 379 10.35 6.47 18.79
CA THR A 379 11.08 5.29 18.31
C THR A 379 10.87 5.10 16.81
N VAL A 380 9.62 5.17 16.36
CA VAL A 380 9.31 5.02 14.93
C VAL A 380 9.88 6.19 14.11
N THR A 381 9.90 7.41 14.65
CA THR A 381 10.59 8.55 14.03
C THR A 381 12.07 8.26 13.76
N LEU A 382 12.78 7.75 14.77
CA LEU A 382 14.22 7.41 14.64
C LEU A 382 14.45 6.28 13.63
N ILE A 383 13.61 5.25 13.62
CA ILE A 383 13.67 4.16 12.63
C ILE A 383 13.46 4.71 11.21
N THR A 384 12.48 5.61 11.04
CA THR A 384 12.17 6.23 9.74
C THR A 384 13.32 7.12 9.25
N LEU A 385 13.91 7.92 10.15
CA LEU A 385 15.09 8.72 9.86
C LEU A 385 16.25 7.83 9.43
N GLY A 386 16.54 6.77 10.17
CA GLY A 386 17.60 5.80 9.86
C GLY A 386 17.40 5.11 8.50
N ALA A 387 16.16 4.77 8.15
CA ALA A 387 15.85 4.21 6.84
C ALA A 387 16.11 5.21 5.69
N GLY A 388 15.76 6.49 5.88
CA GLY A 388 16.08 7.55 4.92
C GLY A 388 17.59 7.75 4.74
N VAL A 389 18.35 7.76 5.83
CA VAL A 389 19.84 7.82 5.79
C VAL A 389 20.40 6.60 5.06
N LEU A 390 19.86 5.40 5.32
CA LEU A 390 20.27 4.18 4.62
C LEU A 390 20.07 4.30 3.10
N ALA A 391 18.94 4.87 2.67
CA ALA A 391 18.67 5.11 1.24
C ALA A 391 19.73 6.05 0.65
N GLU A 392 20.05 7.18 1.31
CA GLU A 392 21.04 8.14 0.83
C GLU A 392 22.43 7.55 0.72
N VAL A 393 22.86 6.77 1.69
CA VAL A 393 24.22 6.19 1.71
C VAL A 393 24.36 5.01 0.75
N ARG A 394 23.32 4.17 0.62
CA ARG A 394 23.46 2.89 -0.04
C ARG A 394 22.98 2.89 -1.49
N MET A 395 21.96 3.69 -1.84
CA MET A 395 21.39 3.68 -3.18
C MET A 395 22.27 4.45 -4.17
N CYS A 396 22.14 4.06 -5.45
CA CYS A 396 22.82 4.66 -6.59
C CYS A 396 21.87 5.50 -7.44
N CYS A 397 22.40 6.55 -8.02
CA CYS A 397 21.70 7.49 -8.89
C CYS A 397 22.19 7.38 -10.34
N THR A 398 21.24 7.28 -11.27
CA THR A 398 21.52 7.23 -12.72
C THR A 398 20.81 8.35 -13.50
N THR A 399 19.99 9.15 -12.83
CA THR A 399 19.16 10.22 -13.42
C THR A 399 19.51 11.58 -12.82
N LYS A 400 18.80 12.65 -13.21
CA LYS A 400 19.06 14.03 -12.80
C LYS A 400 19.01 14.18 -11.28
N LEU A 401 20.11 14.70 -10.71
CA LEU A 401 20.23 15.00 -9.29
C LEU A 401 19.41 16.23 -8.90
N ILE A 402 18.79 16.20 -7.71
CA ILE A 402 18.15 17.34 -7.06
C ILE A 402 19.19 18.10 -6.23
N TRP A 403 20.06 17.36 -5.49
CA TRP A 403 21.18 17.91 -4.74
C TRP A 403 22.45 17.12 -5.02
N LYS A 404 23.61 17.69 -4.68
CA LYS A 404 24.90 17.04 -4.90
C LYS A 404 25.00 15.76 -4.06
N SER A 405 25.15 14.62 -4.71
CA SER A 405 25.26 13.29 -4.11
C SER A 405 26.22 12.44 -4.94
N GLU A 406 26.78 11.40 -4.35
CA GLU A 406 27.62 10.45 -5.07
C GLU A 406 26.81 9.73 -6.14
N VAL A 407 27.37 9.72 -7.35
CA VAL A 407 26.87 8.95 -8.50
C VAL A 407 27.66 7.64 -8.53
N CYS A 408 27.00 6.53 -8.76
CA CYS A 408 27.69 5.24 -8.88
C CYS A 408 28.37 5.05 -10.22
#